data_4b392aa01bcbbb4f1b0b25483c291c51
#
_entry.id   4b392aa01bcbbb4f1b0b25483c291c51
#
_cell.length_a   1.000
_cell.length_b   1.000
_cell.length_c   1.000
_cell.angle_alpha   90.00
_cell.angle_beta   90.00
_cell.angle_gamma   90.00
#
_symmetry.space_group_name_H-M   'P 1'
#
loop_
_entity.id
_entity.type
_entity.pdbx_description
1 polymer ?
#
loop_
_entity_poly.entity_id
_entity_poly.type
_entity_poly.pdbx_seq_one_letter_code
_entity_poly.pdbx_strand_id
1 'polypeptide(L)'
;MKKILLNLTLTFMFSYSFAETTSGKFNASGMGAWEVNVMDAGNGNMSITYDGIAGLTDKETNSIFNKSTMHCIGGLTLQSGKFEDETGMCRFDLFDGESVFINYKGKGTGGVGGSGTFVIIGGTGKYENISGNGFSSRQNLKSKTGFATSINQMSGEYTF
;
A
#
# COMPACT_ATOMS: atom_id res chain seq x y z
N MET A 1 48.42 47.49 36.57
CA MET A 1 47.24 46.61 36.61
C MET A 1 46.87 46.24 35.18
N LYS A 2 47.23 45.05 34.69
CA LYS A 2 46.91 44.53 33.34
C LYS A 2 45.60 43.76 33.40
N LYS A 3 44.56 44.19 32.69
CA LYS A 3 43.29 43.47 32.53
C LYS A 3 43.46 42.39 31.44
N ILE A 4 43.32 41.13 31.81
CA ILE A 4 43.31 39.99 30.90
C ILE A 4 41.85 39.83 30.44
N LEU A 5 41.61 40.09 29.15
CA LEU A 5 40.31 39.78 28.50
C LEU A 5 40.33 38.30 28.09
N LEU A 6 39.50 37.51 28.75
CA LEU A 6 39.29 36.08 28.42
C LEU A 6 38.21 35.99 27.32
N ASN A 7 38.63 35.76 26.08
CA ASN A 7 37.73 35.49 24.97
C ASN A 7 37.25 34.02 25.07
N LEU A 8 35.99 33.87 25.44
CA LEU A 8 35.31 32.55 25.44
C LEU A 8 34.68 32.29 24.06
N THR A 9 35.40 31.53 23.23
CA THR A 9 34.91 31.11 21.92
C THR A 9 33.98 29.92 22.10
N LEU A 10 32.66 30.18 21.97
CA LEU A 10 31.62 29.13 22.05
C LEU A 10 31.57 28.41 20.69
N THR A 11 32.19 27.23 20.60
CA THR A 11 32.14 26.38 19.40
C THR A 11 30.82 25.61 19.39
N PHE A 12 29.86 26.02 18.57
CA PHE A 12 28.65 25.22 18.30
C PHE A 12 29.03 24.03 17.43
N MET A 13 29.11 22.85 18.02
CA MET A 13 29.15 21.60 17.28
C MET A 13 27.74 21.27 16.79
N PHE A 14 27.48 21.50 15.49
CA PHE A 14 26.31 20.96 14.82
C PHE A 14 26.52 19.46 14.64
N SER A 15 25.86 18.66 15.48
CA SER A 15 25.74 17.21 15.26
C SER A 15 24.78 17.00 14.09
N TYR A 16 25.31 16.71 12.91
CA TYR A 16 24.51 16.18 11.79
C TYR A 16 24.10 14.77 12.15
N SER A 17 22.87 14.58 12.59
CA SER A 17 22.26 13.26 12.69
C SER A 17 21.93 12.80 11.26
N PHE A 18 22.73 11.91 10.71
CA PHE A 18 22.33 11.18 9.51
C PHE A 18 21.19 10.26 9.91
N ALA A 19 20.00 10.45 9.37
CA ALA A 19 18.93 9.49 9.51
C ALA A 19 19.40 8.18 8.85
N GLU A 20 19.46 7.11 9.61
CA GLU A 20 19.81 5.78 9.10
C GLU A 20 18.67 5.33 8.18
N THR A 21 18.98 5.10 6.91
CA THR A 21 18.02 4.63 5.92
C THR A 21 17.66 3.18 6.21
N THR A 22 16.44 2.92 6.56
CA THR A 22 15.91 1.58 6.79
C THR A 22 15.27 1.04 5.52
N SER A 23 15.65 -0.17 5.12
CA SER A 23 15.05 -0.87 3.98
C SER A 23 14.51 -2.23 4.38
N GLY A 24 13.48 -2.69 3.67
CA GLY A 24 12.89 -4.00 3.91
C GLY A 24 12.21 -4.57 2.68
N LYS A 25 11.94 -5.88 2.75
CA LYS A 25 11.11 -6.61 1.79
C LYS A 25 9.86 -7.11 2.49
N PHE A 26 8.83 -7.40 1.70
CA PHE A 26 7.60 -7.99 2.23
C PHE A 26 6.99 -8.99 1.24
N ASN A 27 6.26 -9.95 1.80
CA ASN A 27 5.49 -10.95 1.07
C ASN A 27 4.22 -11.27 1.88
N ALA A 28 3.27 -10.35 1.78
CA ALA A 28 2.05 -10.37 2.57
C ALA A 28 0.90 -11.03 1.80
N SER A 29 0.02 -11.68 2.53
CA SER A 29 -1.19 -12.28 2.00
C SER A 29 -2.35 -12.12 2.97
N GLY A 30 -3.59 -12.11 2.44
CA GLY A 30 -4.77 -12.03 3.27
C GLY A 30 -6.08 -12.06 2.50
N MET A 31 -7.18 -12.07 3.24
CA MET A 31 -8.53 -12.06 2.68
C MET A 31 -9.11 -10.65 2.74
N GLY A 32 -9.80 -10.28 1.66
CA GLY A 32 -10.51 -9.01 1.56
C GLY A 32 -11.99 -9.17 1.25
N ALA A 33 -12.77 -8.16 1.66
CA ALA A 33 -14.17 -7.99 1.34
C ALA A 33 -14.38 -6.58 0.74
N TRP A 34 -15.14 -6.51 -0.34
CA TRP A 34 -15.28 -5.33 -1.19
C TRP A 34 -16.74 -5.03 -1.46
N GLU A 35 -17.17 -3.83 -1.19
CA GLU A 35 -18.40 -3.27 -1.76
C GLU A 35 -18.13 -2.89 -3.20
N VAL A 36 -19.05 -3.25 -4.10
CA VAL A 36 -18.85 -3.08 -5.54
C VAL A 36 -20.06 -2.38 -6.13
N ASN A 37 -19.81 -1.28 -6.84
CA ASN A 37 -20.81 -0.60 -7.65
C ASN A 37 -20.55 -0.91 -9.12
N VAL A 38 -21.58 -1.33 -9.84
CA VAL A 38 -21.48 -1.76 -11.23
C VAL A 38 -22.46 -0.96 -12.10
N MET A 39 -21.95 -0.40 -13.19
CA MET A 39 -22.73 0.08 -14.30
C MET A 39 -22.55 -0.89 -15.47
N ASP A 40 -23.59 -1.67 -15.77
CA ASP A 40 -23.57 -2.68 -16.84
C ASP A 40 -24.00 -2.05 -18.16
N ALA A 41 -23.14 -2.17 -19.18
CA ALA A 41 -23.41 -1.75 -20.56
C ALA A 41 -23.75 -2.92 -21.49
N GLY A 42 -23.89 -4.12 -20.97
CA GLY A 42 -24.18 -5.35 -21.72
C GLY A 42 -22.96 -5.98 -22.42
N ASN A 43 -23.13 -7.20 -22.90
CA ASN A 43 -22.10 -7.95 -23.62
C ASN A 43 -20.76 -8.11 -22.86
N GLY A 44 -20.82 -8.16 -21.51
CA GLY A 44 -19.63 -8.24 -20.68
C GLY A 44 -18.83 -6.94 -20.58
N ASN A 45 -19.43 -5.80 -20.93
CA ASN A 45 -18.85 -4.47 -20.75
C ASN A 45 -19.45 -3.83 -19.51
N MET A 46 -18.61 -3.42 -18.57
CA MET A 46 -19.03 -2.85 -17.29
C MET A 46 -18.05 -1.79 -16.83
N SER A 47 -18.53 -0.76 -16.15
CA SER A 47 -17.71 0.09 -15.30
C SER A 47 -17.91 -0.32 -13.85
N ILE A 48 -16.84 -0.53 -13.12
CA ILE A 48 -16.87 -1.03 -11.76
C ILE A 48 -16.04 -0.11 -10.87
N THR A 49 -16.63 0.33 -9.76
CA THR A 49 -15.90 0.93 -8.66
C THR A 49 -16.03 0.05 -7.43
N TYR A 50 -15.04 0.09 -6.56
CA TYR A 50 -15.05 -0.70 -5.34
C TYR A 50 -14.38 0.04 -4.18
N ASP A 51 -14.83 -0.30 -2.99
CA ASP A 51 -14.32 0.12 -1.70
C ASP A 51 -14.28 -1.10 -0.79
N GLY A 52 -13.17 -1.33 -0.10
CA GLY A 52 -13.10 -2.49 0.78
C GLY A 52 -11.80 -2.63 1.55
N ILE A 53 -11.83 -3.62 2.42
CA ILE A 53 -10.74 -3.90 3.36
C ILE A 53 -10.20 -5.32 3.21
N ALA A 54 -8.92 -5.49 3.57
CA ALA A 54 -8.29 -6.80 3.71
C ALA A 54 -7.37 -6.82 4.94
N GLY A 55 -7.44 -7.88 5.74
CA GLY A 55 -6.44 -8.15 6.76
C GLY A 55 -5.26 -8.89 6.15
N LEU A 56 -4.05 -8.46 6.43
CA LEU A 56 -2.82 -9.02 5.86
C LEU A 56 -1.90 -9.59 6.95
N THR A 57 -1.26 -10.70 6.61
CA THR A 57 -0.11 -11.24 7.33
C THR A 57 1.06 -11.41 6.38
N ASP A 58 2.27 -11.21 6.88
CA ASP A 58 3.50 -11.32 6.10
C ASP A 58 4.30 -12.55 6.54
N LYS A 59 4.92 -13.23 5.58
CA LYS A 59 5.87 -14.30 5.85
C LYS A 59 7.16 -13.76 6.47
N GLU A 60 7.54 -12.54 6.09
CA GLU A 60 8.66 -11.81 6.69
C GLU A 60 8.19 -11.16 8.00
N THR A 61 8.45 -11.81 9.11
CA THR A 61 7.92 -11.41 10.43
C THR A 61 8.33 -10.01 10.88
N ASN A 62 9.44 -9.48 10.36
CA ASN A 62 9.95 -8.13 10.64
C ASN A 62 9.46 -7.09 9.62
N SER A 63 8.64 -7.48 8.65
CA SER A 63 8.04 -6.54 7.71
C SER A 63 7.07 -5.60 8.41
N ILE A 64 7.09 -4.32 8.02
CA ILE A 64 6.13 -3.32 8.51
C ILE A 64 4.69 -3.65 8.12
N PHE A 65 4.48 -4.42 7.05
CA PHE A 65 3.16 -4.85 6.55
C PHE A 65 2.61 -6.10 7.28
N ASN A 66 3.37 -6.71 8.19
CA ASN A 66 2.88 -7.85 8.95
C ASN A 66 1.81 -7.42 9.95
N LYS A 67 0.67 -8.13 9.96
CA LYS A 67 -0.51 -7.82 10.81
C LYS A 67 -1.09 -6.43 10.52
N SER A 68 -1.10 -6.00 9.26
CA SER A 68 -1.70 -4.75 8.82
C SER A 68 -3.13 -4.95 8.33
N THR A 69 -3.89 -3.86 8.29
CA THR A 69 -5.16 -3.77 7.60
C THR A 69 -4.99 -2.89 6.37
N MET A 70 -5.40 -3.37 5.21
CA MET A 70 -5.40 -2.62 3.97
C MET A 70 -6.82 -2.15 3.66
N HIS A 71 -7.01 -0.86 3.41
CA HIS A 71 -8.24 -0.27 2.89
C HIS A 71 -7.96 0.32 1.51
N CYS A 72 -8.68 -0.13 0.49
CA CYS A 72 -8.50 0.33 -0.89
C CYS A 72 -9.78 0.86 -1.50
N ILE A 73 -9.63 1.92 -2.28
CA ILE A 73 -10.66 2.47 -3.16
C ILE A 73 -10.10 2.46 -4.58
N GLY A 74 -10.89 1.98 -5.54
CA GLY A 74 -10.46 1.90 -6.92
C GLY A 74 -11.58 1.62 -7.90
N GLY A 75 -11.18 1.41 -9.15
CA GLY A 75 -12.10 1.09 -10.23
C GLY A 75 -11.42 0.48 -11.44
N LEU A 76 -12.24 -0.04 -12.34
CA LEU A 76 -11.82 -0.67 -13.59
C LEU A 76 -12.96 -0.66 -14.60
N THR A 77 -12.61 -0.86 -15.88
CA THR A 77 -13.57 -1.07 -16.95
C THR A 77 -13.41 -2.47 -17.53
N LEU A 78 -14.47 -3.26 -17.47
CA LEU A 78 -14.52 -4.54 -18.18
C LEU A 78 -14.88 -4.31 -19.64
N GLN A 79 -14.09 -4.91 -20.53
CA GLN A 79 -14.37 -5.02 -21.96
C GLN A 79 -14.37 -6.49 -22.34
N SER A 80 -15.53 -7.02 -22.72
CA SER A 80 -15.70 -8.46 -22.99
C SER A 80 -15.20 -9.35 -21.84
N GLY A 81 -15.46 -8.92 -20.58
CA GLY A 81 -15.10 -9.64 -19.39
C GLY A 81 -13.64 -9.50 -18.91
N LYS A 82 -12.81 -8.72 -19.60
CA LYS A 82 -11.41 -8.43 -19.22
C LYS A 82 -11.22 -6.96 -18.86
N PHE A 83 -10.21 -6.67 -18.06
CA PHE A 83 -9.79 -5.30 -17.72
C PHE A 83 -8.27 -5.16 -17.83
N GLU A 84 -7.82 -3.99 -18.27
CA GLU A 84 -6.41 -3.62 -18.41
C GLU A 84 -6.11 -2.26 -17.70
N ASP A 85 -7.12 -1.64 -17.13
CA ASP A 85 -7.11 -0.26 -16.65
C ASP A 85 -7.46 -0.11 -15.15
N GLU A 86 -7.39 -1.20 -14.39
CA GLU A 86 -7.63 -1.11 -12.96
C GLU A 86 -6.65 -0.14 -12.31
N THR A 87 -7.17 0.78 -11.49
CA THR A 87 -6.37 1.74 -10.74
C THR A 87 -7.06 2.09 -9.42
N GLY A 88 -6.26 2.52 -8.46
CA GLY A 88 -6.75 2.96 -7.18
C GLY A 88 -5.65 3.28 -6.20
N MET A 89 -6.07 3.56 -4.97
CA MET A 89 -5.19 3.84 -3.85
C MET A 89 -5.56 2.95 -2.68
N CYS A 90 -4.55 2.50 -1.94
CA CYS A 90 -4.75 1.82 -0.66
C CYS A 90 -4.00 2.55 0.46
N ARG A 91 -4.62 2.51 1.64
CA ARG A 91 -3.98 2.81 2.93
C ARG A 91 -3.76 1.50 3.66
N PHE A 92 -2.56 1.31 4.17
CA PHE A 92 -2.24 0.26 5.13
C PHE A 92 -2.18 0.88 6.52
N ASP A 93 -3.00 0.41 7.42
CA ASP A 93 -2.91 0.71 8.85
C ASP A 93 -2.00 -0.33 9.47
N LEU A 94 -0.81 0.09 9.89
CA LEU A 94 0.25 -0.78 10.38
C LEU A 94 0.05 -1.12 11.87
N PHE A 95 0.70 -2.17 12.32
CA PHE A 95 0.56 -2.64 13.71
C PHE A 95 1.06 -1.63 14.76
N ASP A 96 1.98 -0.74 14.37
CA ASP A 96 2.51 0.32 15.24
C ASP A 96 1.67 1.61 15.29
N GLY A 97 0.53 1.64 14.58
CA GLY A 97 -0.42 2.75 14.57
C GLY A 97 -0.16 3.78 13.47
N GLU A 98 0.90 3.64 12.69
CA GLU A 98 1.17 4.49 11.54
C GLU A 98 0.50 3.94 10.28
N SER A 99 0.50 4.74 9.20
CA SER A 99 -0.08 4.34 7.92
C SER A 99 0.91 4.50 6.77
N VAL A 100 0.75 3.64 5.75
CA VAL A 100 1.48 3.72 4.47
C VAL A 100 0.46 3.76 3.34
N PHE A 101 0.75 4.56 2.31
CA PHE A 101 -0.12 4.76 1.16
C PHE A 101 0.53 4.23 -0.11
N ILE A 102 -0.28 3.56 -0.95
CA ILE A 102 0.16 3.08 -2.26
C ILE A 102 -0.80 3.52 -3.35
N ASN A 103 -0.28 3.73 -4.55
CA ASN A 103 -1.05 3.74 -5.79
C ASN A 103 -0.79 2.43 -6.55
N TYR A 104 -1.83 1.84 -7.13
CA TYR A 104 -1.72 0.60 -7.89
C TYR A 104 -2.36 0.69 -9.25
N LYS A 105 -1.90 -0.18 -10.15
CA LYS A 105 -2.47 -0.44 -11.47
C LYS A 105 -2.54 -1.94 -11.69
N GLY A 106 -3.58 -2.39 -12.36
CA GLY A 106 -3.79 -3.82 -12.56
C GLY A 106 -4.55 -4.17 -13.84
N LYS A 107 -4.55 -5.46 -14.11
CA LYS A 107 -5.27 -6.09 -15.22
C LYS A 107 -5.77 -7.47 -14.80
N GLY A 108 -6.77 -7.99 -15.51
CA GLY A 108 -7.29 -9.32 -15.20
C GLY A 108 -8.58 -9.66 -15.91
N THR A 109 -9.33 -10.57 -15.29
CA THR A 109 -10.60 -11.08 -15.79
C THR A 109 -11.68 -10.94 -14.72
N GLY A 110 -12.81 -10.38 -15.10
CA GLY A 110 -13.98 -10.21 -14.24
C GLY A 110 -14.42 -11.52 -13.61
N GLY A 111 -14.73 -11.51 -12.32
CA GLY A 111 -15.13 -12.69 -11.57
C GLY A 111 -14.00 -13.68 -11.24
N VAL A 112 -12.84 -13.60 -11.90
CA VAL A 112 -11.69 -14.51 -11.68
C VAL A 112 -10.66 -13.87 -10.77
N GLY A 113 -10.18 -12.68 -11.11
CA GLY A 113 -9.14 -11.97 -10.38
C GLY A 113 -8.25 -11.14 -11.29
N GLY A 114 -7.15 -10.67 -10.74
CA GLY A 114 -6.21 -9.82 -11.46
C GLY A 114 -4.83 -9.77 -10.81
N SER A 115 -3.94 -9.09 -11.49
CA SER A 115 -2.59 -8.82 -11.00
C SER A 115 -2.11 -7.46 -11.49
N GLY A 116 -1.16 -6.89 -10.79
CA GLY A 116 -0.65 -5.58 -11.13
C GLY A 116 0.57 -5.17 -10.33
N THR A 117 0.93 -3.92 -10.48
CA THR A 117 2.04 -3.29 -9.77
C THR A 117 1.53 -2.15 -8.89
N PHE A 118 2.30 -1.80 -7.89
CA PHE A 118 2.05 -0.64 -7.07
C PHE A 118 3.33 0.13 -6.77
N VAL A 119 3.16 1.38 -6.39
CA VAL A 119 4.21 2.24 -5.85
C VAL A 119 3.79 2.74 -4.47
N ILE A 120 4.71 2.77 -3.52
CA ILE A 120 4.52 3.41 -2.23
C ILE A 120 4.71 4.91 -2.43
N ILE A 121 3.74 5.71 -2.00
CA ILE A 121 3.69 7.15 -2.25
C ILE A 121 3.89 8.00 -1.00
N GLY A 122 4.13 7.36 0.16
CA GLY A 122 4.36 8.00 1.44
C GLY A 122 3.66 7.28 2.58
N GLY A 123 3.73 7.86 3.77
CA GLY A 123 3.12 7.34 4.99
C GLY A 123 2.95 8.43 6.04
N THR A 124 2.71 8.02 7.29
CA THR A 124 2.62 8.91 8.43
C THR A 124 3.78 8.69 9.40
N GLY A 125 4.03 9.67 10.28
CA GLY A 125 5.05 9.61 11.32
C GLY A 125 6.43 9.22 10.77
N LYS A 126 7.03 8.17 11.29
CA LYS A 126 8.37 7.71 10.85
C LYS A 126 8.41 7.22 9.40
N TYR A 127 7.25 6.99 8.78
CA TYR A 127 7.12 6.56 7.37
C TYR A 127 6.75 7.69 6.42
N GLU A 128 6.81 8.96 6.82
CA GLU A 128 6.46 10.10 5.99
C GLU A 128 7.19 10.08 4.63
N ASN A 129 8.46 9.71 4.64
CA ASN A 129 9.33 9.65 3.45
C ASN A 129 9.49 8.23 2.87
N ILE A 130 8.63 7.27 3.28
CA ILE A 130 8.72 5.92 2.76
C ILE A 130 8.47 5.90 1.26
N SER A 131 9.25 5.10 0.57
CA SER A 131 9.15 4.84 -0.86
C SER A 131 9.35 3.35 -1.14
N GLY A 132 8.91 2.90 -2.30
CA GLY A 132 9.06 1.51 -2.70
C GLY A 132 8.10 1.13 -3.81
N ASN A 133 8.15 -0.13 -4.18
CA ASN A 133 7.28 -0.67 -5.22
C ASN A 133 7.10 -2.18 -5.04
N GLY A 134 6.16 -2.73 -5.79
CA GLY A 134 5.94 -4.16 -5.75
C GLY A 134 4.90 -4.65 -6.73
N PHE A 135 4.55 -5.89 -6.54
CA PHE A 135 3.58 -6.63 -7.32
C PHE A 135 2.44 -7.09 -6.42
N SER A 136 1.22 -7.07 -6.97
CA SER A 136 0.03 -7.59 -6.29
C SER A 136 -0.72 -8.54 -7.20
N SER A 137 -1.39 -9.52 -6.60
CA SER A 137 -2.34 -10.39 -7.27
C SER A 137 -3.53 -10.65 -6.37
N ARG A 138 -4.70 -10.86 -6.97
CA ARG A 138 -5.89 -11.30 -6.27
C ARG A 138 -6.57 -12.43 -7.02
N GLN A 139 -7.13 -13.33 -6.26
CA GLN A 139 -8.06 -14.37 -6.72
C GLN A 139 -9.42 -14.11 -6.10
N ASN A 140 -10.44 -13.90 -6.94
CA ASN A 140 -11.80 -13.71 -6.46
C ASN A 140 -12.38 -15.05 -5.97
N LEU A 141 -13.14 -14.98 -4.90
CA LEU A 141 -13.85 -16.11 -4.33
C LEU A 141 -15.34 -16.00 -4.66
N LYS A 142 -16.03 -17.12 -4.73
CA LYS A 142 -17.50 -17.13 -4.85
C LYS A 142 -18.09 -16.65 -3.53
N SER A 143 -18.91 -15.61 -3.58
CA SER A 143 -19.64 -15.09 -2.43
C SER A 143 -21.12 -14.95 -2.77
N LYS A 144 -21.99 -15.22 -1.78
CA LYS A 144 -23.43 -14.97 -1.83
C LYS A 144 -23.86 -13.85 -0.88
N THR A 145 -22.91 -13.14 -0.28
CA THR A 145 -23.15 -12.18 0.81
C THR A 145 -23.42 -10.77 0.33
N GLY A 146 -23.39 -10.49 -0.98
CA GLY A 146 -23.48 -9.13 -1.53
C GLY A 146 -22.12 -8.40 -1.59
N PHE A 147 -21.08 -8.95 -0.95
CA PHE A 147 -19.71 -8.46 -1.05
C PHE A 147 -18.93 -9.32 -2.05
N ALA A 148 -18.08 -8.69 -2.85
CA ALA A 148 -17.01 -9.40 -3.53
C ALA A 148 -15.93 -9.78 -2.51
N THR A 149 -15.44 -11.00 -2.57
CA THR A 149 -14.37 -11.48 -1.66
C THR A 149 -13.19 -11.99 -2.45
N SER A 150 -12.00 -11.82 -1.93
CA SER A 150 -10.76 -12.24 -2.60
C SER A 150 -9.68 -12.69 -1.62
N ILE A 151 -8.77 -13.53 -2.14
CA ILE A 151 -7.45 -13.76 -1.56
C ILE A 151 -6.50 -12.80 -2.26
N ASN A 152 -5.78 -12.00 -1.49
CA ASN A 152 -4.82 -11.01 -1.98
C ASN A 152 -3.41 -11.46 -1.60
N GLN A 153 -2.46 -11.25 -2.52
CA GLN A 153 -1.04 -11.47 -2.30
C GLN A 153 -0.28 -10.24 -2.79
N MET A 154 0.68 -9.81 -2.00
CA MET A 154 1.49 -8.63 -2.31
C MET A 154 2.94 -8.90 -1.95
N SER A 155 3.85 -8.48 -2.80
CA SER A 155 5.29 -8.58 -2.53
C SER A 155 6.01 -7.35 -3.07
N GLY A 156 7.06 -6.94 -2.40
CA GLY A 156 7.81 -5.76 -2.81
C GLY A 156 8.92 -5.39 -1.85
N GLU A 157 9.41 -4.19 -2.04
CA GLU A 157 10.47 -3.61 -1.21
C GLU A 157 10.14 -2.15 -0.86
N TYR A 158 10.69 -1.69 0.25
CA TYR A 158 10.52 -0.33 0.75
C TYR A 158 11.79 0.22 1.39
N THR A 159 11.86 1.55 1.45
CA THR A 159 12.94 2.31 2.10
C THR A 159 12.35 3.54 2.79
N PHE A 160 12.78 3.88 3.99
CA PHE A 160 12.38 5.08 4.75
C PHE A 160 13.48 5.55 5.70
#